data_cd0e09624119dc5d8b9feccc52c9d604
#
_entry.id   cd0e09624119dc5d8b9feccc52c9d604
#
_cell.length_a   1.000
_cell.length_b   1.000
_cell.length_c   1.000
_cell.angle_alpha   90.00
_cell.angle_beta   90.00
_cell.angle_gamma   90.00
#
_symmetry.space_group_name_H-M   'P 1'
#
loop_
_entity.id
_entity.type
_entity.pdbx_description
1 polymer ?
#
loop_
_entity_poly.entity_id
_entity_poly.type
_entity_poly.pdbx_seq_one_letter_code
_entity_poly.pdbx_strand_id
1 'polypeptide(L)'
;MSVFKAYDIRGLAGSQLDAEFARRLGSALVTHLDAESIAVARDIRESGPELHQAFLQGITEAGADVIDLGITTTGVLYRATVDLSVDAAVAITASHNPPEYNGFKICRGTLPMAGVELQELKATFDSGNFHSGSGTIAEMPEFEQQVLQTIVENAGMPQRSIRIAIDCGNAVPGPLTVSLMQKLGVDLVPIHCDWDNTFPNHPPDPTRQKNMVDLSKAVVENNCEFGIGMDGDGDRICLLYTSPSPRDRG
;
A
#
# COMPACT_ATOMS: atom_id res chain seq x y z
N MET A 1 21.61 -5.97 9.86
CA MET A 1 20.30 -6.53 10.33
C MET A 1 19.59 -7.12 9.12
N SER A 2 18.85 -8.24 9.28
CA SER A 2 18.06 -8.82 8.18
C SER A 2 16.97 -7.85 7.70
N VAL A 3 16.74 -7.79 6.39
CA VAL A 3 15.61 -7.05 5.79
C VAL A 3 14.28 -7.80 5.94
N PHE A 4 14.32 -9.13 6.10
CA PHE A 4 13.14 -9.93 6.44
C PHE A 4 12.79 -9.69 7.91
N LYS A 5 11.66 -9.00 8.15
CA LYS A 5 11.16 -8.66 9.49
C LYS A 5 10.12 -9.68 9.96
N ALA A 6 9.35 -9.32 10.99
CA ALA A 6 8.30 -10.21 11.51
C ALA A 6 7.06 -10.27 10.59
N TYR A 7 6.75 -9.18 9.87
CA TYR A 7 5.50 -9.01 9.13
C TYR A 7 5.68 -8.56 7.69
N ASP A 8 6.89 -8.18 7.29
CA ASP A 8 7.20 -7.69 5.95
C ASP A 8 8.71 -7.78 5.65
N ILE A 9 9.09 -7.42 4.44
CA ILE A 9 10.48 -7.20 4.05
C ILE A 9 10.68 -5.69 4.00
N ARG A 10 11.69 -5.16 4.72
CA ARG A 10 11.93 -3.72 4.80
C ARG A 10 13.40 -3.39 5.00
N GLY A 11 13.89 -2.41 4.25
CA GLY A 11 15.27 -1.95 4.31
C GLY A 11 15.51 -0.62 3.63
N LEU A 12 16.74 -0.15 3.70
CA LEU A 12 17.20 1.02 2.96
C LEU A 12 17.30 0.70 1.47
N ALA A 13 16.65 1.50 0.64
CA ALA A 13 16.72 1.36 -0.80
C ALA A 13 18.14 1.62 -1.33
N GLY A 14 18.55 0.93 -2.39
CA GLY A 14 19.84 1.02 -3.03
C GLY A 14 20.99 0.32 -2.27
N SER A 15 20.88 0.15 -0.97
CA SER A 15 21.95 -0.49 -0.16
C SER A 15 21.57 -1.84 0.44
N GLN A 16 20.31 -2.03 0.78
CA GLN A 16 19.75 -3.27 1.33
C GLN A 16 18.71 -3.90 0.42
N LEU A 17 17.97 -3.05 -0.28
CA LEU A 17 16.98 -3.42 -1.28
C LEU A 17 17.37 -2.73 -2.59
N ASP A 18 17.99 -3.47 -3.47
CA ASP A 18 18.37 -3.08 -4.83
C ASP A 18 17.63 -3.91 -5.88
N ALA A 19 17.87 -3.64 -7.15
CA ALA A 19 17.25 -4.36 -8.26
C ALA A 19 17.53 -5.87 -8.21
N GLU A 20 18.76 -6.28 -7.87
CA GLU A 20 19.11 -7.71 -7.80
C GLU A 20 18.38 -8.39 -6.64
N PHE A 21 18.28 -7.73 -5.47
CA PHE A 21 17.47 -8.23 -4.37
C PHE A 21 16.01 -8.41 -4.79
N ALA A 22 15.41 -7.41 -5.44
CA ALA A 22 14.02 -7.45 -5.88
C ALA A 22 13.79 -8.58 -6.90
N ARG A 23 14.65 -8.72 -7.91
CA ARG A 23 14.58 -9.80 -8.91
C ARG A 23 14.64 -11.17 -8.26
N ARG A 24 15.62 -11.40 -7.37
CA ARG A 24 15.76 -12.67 -6.65
C ARG A 24 14.57 -12.95 -5.73
N LEU A 25 14.00 -11.91 -5.11
CA LEU A 25 12.81 -12.06 -4.27
C LEU A 25 11.60 -12.49 -5.08
N GLY A 26 11.42 -11.93 -6.29
CA GLY A 26 10.35 -12.36 -7.22
C GLY A 26 10.47 -13.85 -7.56
N SER A 27 11.67 -14.29 -7.97
CA SER A 27 11.93 -15.70 -8.27
C SER A 27 11.77 -16.63 -7.05
N ALA A 28 12.21 -16.15 -5.88
CA ALA A 28 12.06 -16.91 -4.63
C ALA A 28 10.59 -17.06 -4.23
N LEU A 29 9.78 -16.02 -4.41
CA LEU A 29 8.35 -16.04 -4.09
C LEU A 29 7.60 -17.04 -4.97
N VAL A 30 7.81 -17.00 -6.28
CA VAL A 30 7.23 -17.97 -7.23
C VAL A 30 7.61 -19.39 -6.84
N THR A 31 8.88 -19.63 -6.56
CA THR A 31 9.40 -20.95 -6.18
C THR A 31 8.82 -21.43 -4.83
N HIS A 32 8.74 -20.53 -3.84
CA HIS A 32 8.24 -20.87 -2.52
C HIS A 32 6.76 -21.24 -2.52
N LEU A 33 5.95 -20.55 -3.32
CA LEU A 33 4.51 -20.76 -3.39
C LEU A 33 4.08 -21.74 -4.47
N ASP A 34 4.99 -22.14 -5.37
CA ASP A 34 4.67 -22.83 -6.64
C ASP A 34 3.59 -22.04 -7.41
N ALA A 35 3.78 -20.70 -7.45
CA ALA A 35 2.76 -19.77 -7.94
C ALA A 35 2.71 -19.77 -9.48
N GLU A 36 1.49 -19.70 -10.02
CA GLU A 36 1.21 -19.50 -11.45
C GLU A 36 0.98 -18.02 -11.79
N SER A 37 0.47 -17.23 -10.81
CA SER A 37 0.14 -15.83 -11.03
C SER A 37 0.31 -14.96 -9.78
N ILE A 38 0.84 -13.74 -9.95
CA ILE A 38 1.07 -12.80 -8.85
C ILE A 38 0.60 -11.40 -9.27
N ALA A 39 -0.23 -10.75 -8.43
CA ALA A 39 -0.55 -9.34 -8.58
C ALA A 39 0.53 -8.48 -7.91
N VAL A 40 0.94 -7.40 -8.56
CA VAL A 40 1.97 -6.50 -8.03
C VAL A 40 1.51 -5.06 -8.13
N ALA A 41 1.76 -4.30 -7.07
CA ALA A 41 1.57 -2.85 -7.05
C ALA A 41 2.71 -2.17 -6.30
N ARG A 42 2.83 -0.87 -6.43
CA ARG A 42 3.78 -0.07 -5.67
C ARG A 42 3.19 1.24 -5.17
N ASP A 43 3.82 1.81 -4.15
CA ASP A 43 3.60 3.19 -3.76
C ASP A 43 4.39 4.18 -4.67
N ILE A 44 4.45 5.45 -4.26
CA ILE A 44 5.07 6.53 -5.04
C ILE A 44 6.55 6.76 -4.74
N ARG A 45 7.20 5.96 -3.89
CA ARG A 45 8.61 6.16 -3.49
C ARG A 45 9.54 6.18 -4.68
N GLU A 46 10.58 7.01 -4.61
CA GLU A 46 11.56 7.21 -5.69
C GLU A 46 12.22 5.89 -6.13
N SER A 47 12.54 5.01 -5.20
CA SER A 47 13.10 3.68 -5.47
C SER A 47 12.09 2.67 -6.01
N GLY A 48 10.79 3.00 -5.98
CA GLY A 48 9.70 2.11 -6.38
C GLY A 48 9.83 1.57 -7.80
N PRO A 49 10.02 2.41 -8.84
CA PRO A 49 10.08 1.95 -10.23
C PRO A 49 11.16 0.90 -10.50
N GLU A 50 12.37 1.11 -9.98
CA GLU A 50 13.49 0.17 -10.16
C GLU A 50 13.21 -1.18 -9.49
N LEU A 51 12.79 -1.16 -8.22
CA LEU A 51 12.46 -2.37 -7.47
C LEU A 51 11.28 -3.12 -8.09
N HIS A 52 10.27 -2.39 -8.55
CA HIS A 52 9.10 -2.95 -9.22
C HIS A 52 9.48 -3.68 -10.49
N GLN A 53 10.17 -3.02 -11.42
CA GLN A 53 10.60 -3.62 -12.67
C GLN A 53 11.43 -4.89 -12.45
N ALA A 54 12.40 -4.84 -11.54
CA ALA A 54 13.25 -5.98 -11.22
C ALA A 54 12.46 -7.13 -10.57
N PHE A 55 11.48 -6.82 -9.72
CA PHE A 55 10.62 -7.81 -9.09
C PHE A 55 9.73 -8.53 -10.11
N LEU A 56 9.10 -7.79 -11.04
CA LEU A 56 8.32 -8.37 -12.15
C LEU A 56 9.19 -9.29 -13.00
N GLN A 57 10.40 -8.86 -13.31
CA GLN A 57 11.35 -9.68 -14.06
C GLN A 57 11.63 -11.00 -13.33
N GLY A 58 11.89 -10.96 -12.03
CA GLY A 58 12.16 -12.18 -11.24
C GLY A 58 10.99 -13.16 -11.21
N ILE A 59 9.74 -12.65 -11.14
CA ILE A 59 8.53 -13.47 -11.21
C ILE A 59 8.43 -14.17 -12.57
N THR A 60 8.56 -13.41 -13.66
CA THR A 60 8.42 -13.96 -15.02
C THR A 60 9.54 -14.92 -15.38
N GLU A 61 10.79 -14.67 -14.96
CA GLU A 61 11.93 -15.59 -15.15
C GLU A 61 11.74 -16.92 -14.39
N ALA A 62 10.98 -16.91 -13.29
CA ALA A 62 10.63 -18.12 -12.54
C ALA A 62 9.40 -18.85 -13.11
N GLY A 63 8.70 -18.28 -14.10
CA GLY A 63 7.64 -18.92 -14.86
C GLY A 63 6.21 -18.53 -14.49
N ALA A 64 6.02 -17.62 -13.54
CA ALA A 64 4.68 -17.13 -13.18
C ALA A 64 4.29 -15.89 -13.97
N ASP A 65 2.99 -15.72 -14.23
CA ASP A 65 2.41 -14.54 -14.81
C ASP A 65 2.26 -13.41 -13.78
N VAL A 66 2.36 -12.18 -14.25
CA VAL A 66 2.18 -10.98 -13.44
C VAL A 66 0.94 -10.21 -13.88
N ILE A 67 0.12 -9.79 -12.91
CA ILE A 67 -0.88 -8.74 -13.08
C ILE A 67 -0.33 -7.47 -12.42
N ASP A 68 0.13 -6.53 -13.24
CA ASP A 68 0.67 -5.25 -12.77
C ASP A 68 -0.44 -4.23 -12.58
N LEU A 69 -0.71 -3.87 -11.33
CA LEU A 69 -1.71 -2.88 -10.96
C LEU A 69 -1.15 -1.44 -10.94
N GLY A 70 0.16 -1.29 -11.16
CA GLY A 70 0.83 0.01 -11.17
C GLY A 70 0.93 0.66 -9.79
N ILE A 71 0.63 1.97 -9.73
CA ILE A 71 0.64 2.74 -8.47
C ILE A 71 -0.73 2.67 -7.85
N THR A 72 -0.84 2.03 -6.66
CA THR A 72 -2.09 2.02 -5.89
C THR A 72 -1.82 1.70 -4.41
N THR A 73 -2.87 1.74 -3.59
CA THR A 73 -2.80 1.46 -2.15
C THR A 73 -2.68 -0.03 -1.85
N THR A 74 -2.14 -0.35 -0.68
CA THR A 74 -2.09 -1.73 -0.16
C THR A 74 -3.49 -2.36 -0.06
N GLY A 75 -4.51 -1.56 0.28
CA GLY A 75 -5.89 -2.04 0.36
C GLY A 75 -6.46 -2.50 -0.99
N VAL A 76 -6.19 -1.76 -2.07
CA VAL A 76 -6.56 -2.15 -3.44
C VAL A 76 -5.84 -3.42 -3.85
N LEU A 77 -4.53 -3.51 -3.57
CA LEU A 77 -3.76 -4.71 -3.88
C LEU A 77 -4.32 -5.96 -3.15
N TYR A 78 -4.66 -5.85 -1.87
CA TYR A 78 -5.24 -6.99 -1.14
C TYR A 78 -6.57 -7.43 -1.74
N ARG A 79 -7.31 -6.52 -2.34
CA ARG A 79 -8.54 -6.87 -3.05
C ARG A 79 -8.27 -7.75 -4.28
N ALA A 80 -7.11 -7.57 -4.93
CA ALA A 80 -6.72 -8.37 -6.09
C ALA A 80 -6.67 -9.87 -5.78
N THR A 81 -6.24 -10.28 -4.57
CA THR A 81 -6.22 -11.71 -4.18
C THR A 81 -7.61 -12.35 -4.12
N VAL A 82 -8.65 -11.53 -4.02
CA VAL A 82 -10.06 -12.00 -3.98
C VAL A 82 -10.69 -11.94 -5.36
N ASP A 83 -10.46 -10.85 -6.09
CA ASP A 83 -11.18 -10.55 -7.32
C ASP A 83 -10.48 -11.11 -8.57
N LEU A 84 -9.15 -11.28 -8.56
CA LEU A 84 -8.37 -11.69 -9.73
C LEU A 84 -7.89 -13.14 -9.67
N SER A 85 -8.20 -13.88 -8.59
CA SER A 85 -7.83 -15.29 -8.43
C SER A 85 -6.33 -15.55 -8.59
N VAL A 86 -5.49 -14.63 -8.07
CA VAL A 86 -4.03 -14.77 -8.05
C VAL A 86 -3.55 -15.53 -6.81
N ASP A 87 -2.40 -16.22 -6.92
CA ASP A 87 -1.82 -17.00 -5.83
C ASP A 87 -1.27 -16.13 -4.72
N ALA A 88 -0.74 -14.95 -5.10
CA ALA A 88 -0.26 -13.96 -4.16
C ALA A 88 -0.41 -12.53 -4.72
N ALA A 89 -0.35 -11.55 -3.81
CA ALA A 89 -0.26 -10.14 -4.17
C ALA A 89 0.85 -9.45 -3.39
N VAL A 90 1.60 -8.56 -4.03
CA VAL A 90 2.77 -7.92 -3.43
C VAL A 90 2.72 -6.41 -3.61
N ALA A 91 2.70 -5.68 -2.48
CA ALA A 91 2.88 -4.22 -2.46
C ALA A 91 4.34 -3.87 -2.23
N ILE A 92 4.92 -3.11 -3.14
CA ILE A 92 6.26 -2.54 -2.99
C ILE A 92 6.11 -1.18 -2.30
N THR A 93 6.35 -1.18 -1.00
CA THR A 93 6.13 -0.02 -0.13
C THR A 93 6.90 -0.13 1.17
N ALA A 94 7.21 0.98 1.80
CA ALA A 94 7.67 1.03 3.18
C ALA A 94 6.65 1.71 4.11
N SER A 95 5.38 1.87 3.65
CA SER A 95 4.29 2.44 4.44
C SER A 95 4.67 3.82 5.02
N HIS A 96 4.74 3.97 6.32
CA HIS A 96 5.03 5.24 7.02
C HIS A 96 6.53 5.51 7.28
N ASN A 97 7.43 4.66 6.78
CA ASN A 97 8.86 4.87 6.95
C ASN A 97 9.36 6.08 6.14
N PRO A 98 10.52 6.66 6.50
CA PRO A 98 11.16 7.73 5.75
C PRO A 98 11.35 7.41 4.25
N PRO A 99 11.54 8.44 3.39
CA PRO A 99 11.60 8.26 1.92
C PRO A 99 12.69 7.30 1.44
N GLU A 100 13.81 7.22 2.16
CA GLU A 100 14.95 6.35 1.83
C GLU A 100 14.71 4.86 2.07
N TYR A 101 13.60 4.49 2.72
CA TYR A 101 13.21 3.09 2.90
C TYR A 101 12.29 2.62 1.78
N ASN A 102 12.36 1.30 1.50
CA ASN A 102 11.33 0.60 0.74
C ASN A 102 11.12 -0.81 1.35
N GLY A 103 10.24 -1.59 0.75
CA GLY A 103 9.92 -2.92 1.26
C GLY A 103 8.93 -3.68 0.38
N PHE A 104 8.58 -4.87 0.83
CA PHE A 104 7.63 -5.76 0.15
C PHE A 104 6.65 -6.31 1.20
N LYS A 105 5.38 -5.99 1.04
CA LYS A 105 4.28 -6.61 1.77
C LYS A 105 3.67 -7.68 0.90
N ILE A 106 3.64 -8.91 1.37
CA ILE A 106 3.17 -10.07 0.60
C ILE A 106 1.87 -10.57 1.23
N CYS A 107 0.86 -10.78 0.41
CA CYS A 107 -0.42 -11.35 0.81
C CYS A 107 -0.65 -12.64 0.02
N ARG A 108 -1.03 -13.71 0.72
CA ARG A 108 -1.43 -14.98 0.12
C ARG A 108 -2.89 -15.24 0.43
N GLY A 109 -3.71 -15.35 -0.61
CA GLY A 109 -5.15 -15.35 -0.41
C GLY A 109 -5.58 -14.10 0.37
N THR A 110 -6.26 -14.25 1.50
CA THR A 110 -6.73 -13.12 2.33
C THR A 110 -5.82 -12.83 3.54
N LEU A 111 -4.67 -13.47 3.65
CA LEU A 111 -3.77 -13.35 4.81
C LEU A 111 -2.41 -12.77 4.41
N PRO A 112 -1.85 -11.86 5.21
CA PRO A 112 -0.49 -11.41 5.01
C PRO A 112 0.51 -12.52 5.32
N MET A 113 1.53 -12.65 4.47
CA MET A 113 2.66 -13.54 4.74
C MET A 113 3.52 -12.97 5.86
N ALA A 114 3.62 -13.68 6.98
CA ALA A 114 4.30 -13.20 8.19
C ALA A 114 4.91 -14.36 9.00
N GLY A 115 5.73 -14.01 9.98
CA GLY A 115 6.28 -14.98 10.94
C GLY A 115 7.06 -16.11 10.28
N VAL A 116 6.61 -17.34 10.51
CA VAL A 116 7.28 -18.55 10.02
C VAL A 116 7.31 -18.61 8.50
N GLU A 117 6.19 -18.34 7.83
CA GLU A 117 6.08 -18.38 6.37
C GLU A 117 7.06 -17.40 5.70
N LEU A 118 7.23 -16.19 6.26
CA LEU A 118 8.20 -15.23 5.76
C LEU A 118 9.66 -15.68 5.98
N GLN A 119 9.94 -16.45 7.02
CA GLN A 119 11.27 -17.06 7.23
C GLN A 119 11.52 -18.25 6.30
N GLU A 120 10.49 -19.01 5.94
CA GLU A 120 10.56 -20.06 4.92
C GLU A 120 10.81 -19.46 3.54
N LEU A 121 10.13 -18.36 3.17
CA LEU A 121 10.45 -17.59 1.96
C LEU A 121 11.91 -17.10 1.98
N LYS A 122 12.39 -16.60 3.13
CA LYS A 122 13.80 -16.23 3.29
C LYS A 122 14.74 -17.40 3.04
N ALA A 123 14.44 -18.59 3.54
CA ALA A 123 15.26 -19.78 3.29
C ALA A 123 15.31 -20.12 1.80
N THR A 124 14.20 -20.03 1.09
CA THR A 124 14.14 -20.18 -0.38
C THR A 124 14.98 -19.12 -1.08
N PHE A 125 14.86 -17.86 -0.68
CA PHE A 125 15.67 -16.75 -1.19
C PHE A 125 17.18 -16.97 -0.98
N ASP A 126 17.59 -17.41 0.21
CA ASP A 126 18.98 -17.64 0.57
C ASP A 126 19.57 -18.86 -0.20
N SER A 127 18.75 -19.84 -0.53
CA SER A 127 19.20 -21.03 -1.28
C SER A 127 19.66 -20.70 -2.69
N GLY A 128 19.09 -19.67 -3.33
CA GLY A 128 19.35 -19.32 -4.73
C GLY A 128 18.83 -20.35 -5.74
N ASN A 129 18.15 -21.40 -5.31
CA ASN A 129 17.57 -22.42 -6.18
C ASN A 129 16.14 -22.03 -6.52
N PHE A 130 15.95 -21.40 -7.67
CA PHE A 130 14.65 -20.89 -8.10
C PHE A 130 14.12 -21.70 -9.28
N HIS A 131 12.81 -21.74 -9.44
CA HIS A 131 12.17 -22.20 -10.66
C HIS A 131 12.67 -21.37 -11.84
N SER A 132 12.60 -21.92 -13.02
CA SER A 132 12.97 -21.25 -14.27
C SER A 132 11.85 -21.49 -15.28
N GLY A 133 11.41 -20.41 -15.91
CA GLY A 133 10.31 -20.46 -16.86
C GLY A 133 10.20 -19.17 -17.66
N SER A 134 9.01 -18.90 -18.16
CA SER A 134 8.71 -17.69 -18.93
C SER A 134 7.25 -17.32 -18.69
N GLY A 135 7.02 -16.40 -17.77
CA GLY A 135 5.71 -15.78 -17.53
C GLY A 135 5.50 -14.54 -18.40
N THR A 136 4.29 -14.01 -18.34
CA THR A 136 3.87 -12.78 -19.03
C THR A 136 3.55 -11.68 -18.02
N ILE A 137 3.51 -10.42 -18.50
CA ILE A 137 3.06 -9.27 -17.71
C ILE A 137 1.83 -8.69 -18.37
N ALA A 138 0.73 -8.62 -17.62
CA ALA A 138 -0.50 -7.95 -17.99
C ALA A 138 -0.68 -6.69 -17.11
N GLU A 139 -0.72 -5.52 -17.71
CA GLU A 139 -1.02 -4.28 -17.00
C GLU A 139 -2.53 -4.14 -16.77
N MET A 140 -2.94 -3.78 -15.54
CA MET A 140 -4.35 -3.59 -15.16
C MET A 140 -4.51 -2.37 -14.23
N PRO A 141 -4.10 -1.17 -14.65
CA PRO A 141 -4.19 0.03 -13.82
C PRO A 141 -5.64 0.44 -13.50
N GLU A 142 -6.61 0.03 -14.33
CA GLU A 142 -8.05 0.27 -14.12
C GLU A 142 -8.64 -0.53 -12.94
N PHE A 143 -7.94 -1.53 -12.40
CA PHE A 143 -8.41 -2.32 -11.27
C PHE A 143 -8.72 -1.46 -10.05
N GLU A 144 -7.92 -0.41 -9.80
CA GLU A 144 -8.20 0.56 -8.74
C GLU A 144 -9.59 1.18 -8.88
N GLN A 145 -10.00 1.56 -10.09
CA GLN A 145 -11.32 2.15 -10.33
C GLN A 145 -12.44 1.13 -10.18
N GLN A 146 -12.21 -0.14 -10.49
CA GLN A 146 -13.19 -1.23 -10.29
C GLN A 146 -13.41 -1.45 -8.78
N VAL A 147 -12.34 -1.48 -7.98
CA VAL A 147 -12.44 -1.59 -6.51
C VAL A 147 -13.17 -0.39 -5.94
N LEU A 148 -12.84 0.83 -6.37
CA LEU A 148 -13.49 2.06 -5.93
C LEU A 148 -14.99 2.04 -6.24
N GLN A 149 -15.39 1.63 -7.43
CA GLN A 149 -16.79 1.49 -7.80
C GLN A 149 -17.53 0.49 -6.91
N THR A 150 -16.91 -0.67 -6.64
CA THR A 150 -17.45 -1.68 -5.73
C THR A 150 -17.67 -1.13 -4.32
N ILE A 151 -16.71 -0.32 -3.82
CA ILE A 151 -16.86 0.32 -2.50
C ILE A 151 -18.04 1.29 -2.49
N VAL A 152 -18.18 2.13 -3.52
CA VAL A 152 -19.28 3.11 -3.62
C VAL A 152 -20.64 2.41 -3.66
N GLU A 153 -20.77 1.36 -4.46
CA GLU A 153 -22.01 0.58 -4.57
C GLU A 153 -22.41 -0.08 -3.25
N ASN A 154 -21.45 -0.61 -2.51
CA ASN A 154 -21.71 -1.30 -1.24
C ASN A 154 -21.90 -0.36 -0.04
N ALA A 155 -21.19 0.78 -0.02
CA ALA A 155 -21.28 1.73 1.09
C ALA A 155 -22.59 2.53 1.07
N GLY A 156 -23.12 2.81 -0.13
CA GLY A 156 -24.26 3.72 -0.30
C GLY A 156 -23.89 5.18 0.01
N MET A 157 -24.85 6.07 -0.20
CA MET A 157 -24.66 7.50 0.05
C MET A 157 -24.93 7.83 1.53
N PRO A 158 -24.20 8.79 2.12
CA PRO A 158 -24.51 9.30 3.44
C PRO A 158 -25.96 9.81 3.53
N GLN A 159 -26.64 9.50 4.63
CA GLN A 159 -28.03 9.92 4.85
C GLN A 159 -28.16 11.44 5.11
N ARG A 160 -27.06 12.13 5.37
CA ARG A 160 -26.97 13.58 5.54
C ARG A 160 -25.64 14.10 5.00
N SER A 161 -25.56 15.39 4.76
CA SER A 161 -24.28 16.01 4.48
C SER A 161 -23.33 15.86 5.67
N ILE A 162 -22.10 15.41 5.39
CA ILE A 162 -21.00 15.27 6.37
C ILE A 162 -19.82 16.02 5.81
N ARG A 163 -19.27 16.95 6.59
CA ARG A 163 -18.05 17.68 6.25
C ARG A 163 -16.89 17.12 7.02
N ILE A 164 -15.85 16.65 6.31
CA ILE A 164 -14.65 16.06 6.91
C ILE A 164 -13.38 16.62 6.29
N ALA A 165 -12.29 16.61 7.05
CA ALA A 165 -10.95 16.87 6.52
C ALA A 165 -10.19 15.55 6.36
N ILE A 166 -9.38 15.43 5.29
CA ILE A 166 -8.51 14.27 5.07
C ILE A 166 -7.09 14.73 4.81
N ASP A 167 -6.15 14.08 5.48
CA ASP A 167 -4.71 14.24 5.32
C ASP A 167 -4.08 12.92 4.89
N CYS A 168 -3.49 12.90 3.69
CA CYS A 168 -2.81 11.72 3.14
C CYS A 168 -1.28 11.83 3.16
N GLY A 169 -0.72 12.88 3.77
CA GLY A 169 0.73 13.09 3.89
C GLY A 169 1.48 13.05 2.55
N ASN A 170 0.86 13.54 1.46
CA ASN A 170 1.38 13.49 0.09
C ASN A 170 1.66 12.09 -0.45
N ALA A 171 1.09 11.05 0.16
CA ALA A 171 1.37 9.65 -0.14
C ALA A 171 0.34 9.03 -1.12
N VAL A 172 0.51 7.73 -1.40
CA VAL A 172 -0.25 7.04 -2.44
C VAL A 172 -1.77 7.08 -2.26
N PRO A 173 -2.36 7.10 -1.05
CA PRO A 173 -3.82 7.09 -0.91
C PRO A 173 -4.51 8.40 -1.33
N GLY A 174 -3.77 9.49 -1.51
CA GLY A 174 -4.35 10.83 -1.72
C GLY A 174 -5.41 10.90 -2.82
N PRO A 175 -5.06 10.73 -4.10
CA PRO A 175 -6.00 10.87 -5.22
C PRO A 175 -7.16 9.87 -5.15
N LEU A 176 -6.88 8.61 -4.77
CA LEU A 176 -7.89 7.57 -4.63
C LEU A 176 -8.92 7.95 -3.57
N THR A 177 -8.45 8.40 -2.39
CA THR A 177 -9.34 8.75 -1.27
C THR A 177 -10.20 9.98 -1.60
N VAL A 178 -9.62 10.99 -2.24
CA VAL A 178 -10.37 12.17 -2.71
C VAL A 178 -11.46 11.75 -3.68
N SER A 179 -11.13 10.92 -4.68
CA SER A 179 -12.09 10.40 -5.66
C SER A 179 -13.21 9.59 -4.98
N LEU A 180 -12.87 8.71 -4.03
CA LEU A 180 -13.83 7.91 -3.28
C LEU A 180 -14.82 8.79 -2.51
N MET A 181 -14.31 9.77 -1.74
CA MET A 181 -15.15 10.65 -0.93
C MET A 181 -16.06 11.53 -1.77
N GLN A 182 -15.59 12.01 -2.93
CA GLN A 182 -16.40 12.75 -3.88
C GLN A 182 -17.54 11.89 -4.45
N LYS A 183 -17.24 10.65 -4.83
CA LYS A 183 -18.27 9.72 -5.33
C LYS A 183 -19.31 9.35 -4.27
N LEU A 184 -18.93 9.33 -2.99
CA LEU A 184 -19.81 9.13 -1.85
C LEU A 184 -20.58 10.42 -1.45
N GLY A 185 -20.38 11.55 -2.13
CA GLY A 185 -21.08 12.81 -1.84
C GLY A 185 -20.68 13.45 -0.51
N VAL A 186 -19.48 13.17 -0.03
CA VAL A 186 -18.94 13.76 1.19
C VAL A 186 -18.43 15.18 0.90
N ASP A 187 -18.76 16.15 1.76
CA ASP A 187 -18.19 17.51 1.72
C ASP A 187 -16.76 17.46 2.28
N LEU A 188 -15.78 17.37 1.37
CA LEU A 188 -14.40 17.03 1.67
C LEU A 188 -13.50 18.27 1.70
N VAL A 189 -12.68 18.38 2.74
CA VAL A 189 -11.54 19.29 2.85
C VAL A 189 -10.25 18.47 2.74
N PRO A 190 -9.68 18.29 1.52
CA PRO A 190 -8.46 17.52 1.34
C PRO A 190 -7.23 18.38 1.65
N ILE A 191 -6.27 17.84 2.39
CA ILE A 191 -4.96 18.44 2.61
C ILE A 191 -3.88 17.38 2.33
N HIS A 192 -2.77 17.80 1.74
CA HIS A 192 -1.63 16.92 1.42
C HIS A 192 -2.06 15.62 0.67
N CYS A 193 -3.03 15.75 -0.27
CA CYS A 193 -3.56 14.61 -1.03
C CYS A 193 -2.96 14.47 -2.43
N ASP A 194 -2.16 15.42 -2.89
CA ASP A 194 -1.38 15.30 -4.12
C ASP A 194 -0.13 14.44 -3.86
N TRP A 195 0.25 13.62 -4.83
CA TRP A 195 1.43 12.78 -4.73
C TRP A 195 2.72 13.61 -4.73
N ASP A 196 3.54 13.43 -3.70
CA ASP A 196 4.92 13.94 -3.64
C ASP A 196 5.79 12.97 -2.85
N ASN A 197 6.67 12.25 -3.53
CA ASN A 197 7.52 11.22 -2.94
C ASN A 197 8.58 11.75 -1.96
N THR A 198 8.71 13.07 -1.82
CA THR A 198 9.57 13.72 -0.83
C THR A 198 8.87 13.91 0.52
N PHE A 199 7.53 13.75 0.57
CA PHE A 199 6.68 13.98 1.75
C PHE A 199 6.95 15.33 2.42
N PRO A 200 6.79 16.46 1.68
CA PRO A 200 7.34 17.76 2.06
C PRO A 200 6.69 18.39 3.30
N ASN A 201 5.45 18.02 3.63
CA ASN A 201 4.70 18.63 4.74
C ASN A 201 4.99 17.89 6.06
N HIS A 202 4.86 16.60 6.08
CA HIS A 202 5.21 15.73 7.21
C HIS A 202 5.32 14.26 6.73
N PRO A 203 6.01 13.39 7.48
CA PRO A 203 5.99 11.96 7.20
C PRO A 203 4.56 11.40 7.25
N PRO A 204 4.16 10.51 6.33
CA PRO A 204 2.81 9.94 6.28
C PRO A 204 2.60 8.88 7.38
N ASP A 205 2.69 9.31 8.62
CA ASP A 205 2.53 8.49 9.83
C ASP A 205 1.51 9.16 10.77
N PRO A 206 0.22 8.81 10.69
CA PRO A 206 -0.83 9.41 11.47
C PRO A 206 -0.83 8.98 12.94
N THR A 207 0.05 8.06 13.34
CA THR A 207 0.22 7.67 14.74
C THR A 207 1.00 8.72 15.55
N ARG A 208 1.69 9.64 14.85
CA ARG A 208 2.48 10.70 15.47
C ARG A 208 1.66 11.99 15.57
N GLN A 209 1.36 12.42 16.78
CA GLN A 209 0.58 13.64 17.03
C GLN A 209 1.13 14.87 16.27
N LYS A 210 2.45 14.99 16.15
CA LYS A 210 3.08 16.11 15.42
C LYS A 210 2.72 16.14 13.92
N ASN A 211 2.41 14.98 13.31
CA ASN A 211 2.02 14.87 11.91
C ASN A 211 0.53 15.16 11.70
N MET A 212 -0.25 15.29 12.78
CA MET A 212 -1.69 15.55 12.75
C MET A 212 -2.03 17.03 12.97
N VAL A 213 -1.02 17.91 13.08
CA VAL A 213 -1.23 19.33 13.41
C VAL A 213 -2.00 20.05 12.31
N ASP A 214 -1.64 19.83 11.04
CA ASP A 214 -2.30 20.50 9.92
C ASP A 214 -3.72 19.97 9.73
N LEU A 215 -3.93 18.66 9.90
CA LEU A 215 -5.28 18.09 9.92
C LEU A 215 -6.14 18.70 11.04
N SER A 216 -5.58 18.87 12.26
CA SER A 216 -6.29 19.49 13.37
C SER A 216 -6.72 20.92 13.07
N LYS A 217 -5.84 21.71 12.45
CA LYS A 217 -6.18 23.09 12.00
C LYS A 217 -7.28 23.04 10.93
N ALA A 218 -7.13 22.20 9.91
CA ALA A 218 -8.10 22.08 8.83
C ALA A 218 -9.50 21.73 9.36
N VAL A 219 -9.59 20.80 10.32
CA VAL A 219 -10.87 20.42 10.96
C VAL A 219 -11.53 21.61 11.62
N VAL A 220 -10.78 22.40 12.42
CA VAL A 220 -11.32 23.54 13.16
C VAL A 220 -11.67 24.72 12.23
N GLU A 221 -10.76 25.09 11.35
CA GLU A 221 -10.92 26.27 10.48
C GLU A 221 -12.04 26.09 9.44
N ASN A 222 -12.29 24.85 9.01
CA ASN A 222 -13.32 24.54 8.03
C ASN A 222 -14.62 24.00 8.66
N ASN A 223 -14.73 23.98 9.99
CA ASN A 223 -15.89 23.43 10.71
C ASN A 223 -16.22 21.98 10.31
N CYS A 224 -15.18 21.14 10.15
CA CYS A 224 -15.36 19.72 9.87
C CYS A 224 -15.82 18.98 11.13
N GLU A 225 -16.64 17.93 10.96
CA GLU A 225 -17.10 17.11 12.07
C GLU A 225 -15.96 16.26 12.67
N PHE A 226 -15.04 15.83 11.82
CA PHE A 226 -13.82 15.10 12.18
C PHE A 226 -12.79 15.18 11.06
N GLY A 227 -11.59 14.70 11.36
CA GLY A 227 -10.50 14.53 10.40
C GLY A 227 -10.06 13.08 10.29
N ILE A 228 -9.54 12.70 9.13
CA ILE A 228 -8.93 11.40 8.85
C ILE A 228 -7.50 11.62 8.40
N GLY A 229 -6.52 11.10 9.17
CA GLY A 229 -5.14 10.99 8.72
C GLY A 229 -4.85 9.58 8.22
N MET A 230 -4.18 9.47 7.07
CA MET A 230 -3.82 8.19 6.45
C MET A 230 -2.31 7.97 6.47
N ASP A 231 -1.89 6.71 6.48
CA ASP A 231 -0.48 6.39 6.35
C ASP A 231 -0.04 6.23 4.88
N GLY A 232 1.27 6.02 4.69
CA GLY A 232 1.91 6.15 3.38
C GLY A 232 1.43 5.18 2.31
N ASP A 233 0.89 4.01 2.66
CA ASP A 233 0.32 3.03 1.71
C ASP A 233 -1.20 2.82 1.90
N GLY A 234 -1.81 3.60 2.79
CA GLY A 234 -3.26 3.70 2.93
C GLY A 234 -3.92 2.51 3.61
N ASP A 235 -3.18 1.71 4.38
CA ASP A 235 -3.73 0.58 5.13
C ASP A 235 -4.06 0.92 6.59
N ARG A 236 -3.72 2.14 7.05
CA ARG A 236 -3.99 2.63 8.40
C ARG A 236 -4.61 4.03 8.37
N ILE A 237 -5.57 4.24 9.27
CA ILE A 237 -6.20 5.54 9.48
C ILE A 237 -6.15 5.93 10.95
N CYS A 238 -6.07 7.25 11.20
CA CYS A 238 -6.30 7.86 12.50
C CYS A 238 -7.47 8.83 12.40
N LEU A 239 -8.44 8.71 13.31
CA LEU A 239 -9.57 9.63 13.39
C LEU A 239 -9.29 10.73 14.40
N LEU A 240 -9.50 11.99 13.99
CA LEU A 240 -9.36 13.17 14.81
C LEU A 240 -10.72 13.83 15.02
N TYR A 241 -11.19 13.88 16.25
CA TYR A 241 -12.45 14.51 16.64
C TYR A 241 -12.20 15.90 17.26
N THR A 242 -13.14 16.83 17.07
CA THR A 242 -13.12 18.17 17.67
C THR A 242 -13.52 18.16 19.15
N SER A 243 -14.13 17.07 19.62
CA SER A 243 -14.50 16.86 21.03
C SER A 243 -14.08 15.47 21.47
N PRO A 244 -13.83 15.26 22.79
CA PRO A 244 -13.50 13.95 23.31
C PRO A 244 -14.56 12.92 22.91
N SER A 245 -14.11 11.74 22.46
CA SER A 245 -14.98 10.61 22.22
C SER A 245 -15.78 10.26 23.49
N PRO A 246 -17.00 9.77 23.39
CA PRO A 246 -17.73 9.25 24.55
C PRO A 246 -16.95 8.22 25.36
N ARG A 247 -16.00 7.52 24.74
CA ARG A 247 -15.09 6.56 25.41
C ARG A 247 -13.99 7.25 26.23
N ASP A 248 -13.65 8.50 25.93
CA ASP A 248 -12.62 9.27 26.63
C ASP A 248 -13.18 10.03 27.84
N ARG A 249 -14.47 9.86 28.13
CA ARG A 249 -15.19 10.47 29.27
C ARG A 249 -15.35 9.52 30.44
N GLY A 250 -14.64 8.39 30.45
CA GLY A 250 -14.61 7.43 31.53
C GLY A 250 -13.70 7.82 32.69
#